data_8d0b9da0601d73a6fdc1fc5759e52bc4
#
_entry.id   8d0b9da0601d73a6fdc1fc5759e52bc4
#
_cell.length_a   1.000
_cell.length_b   1.000
_cell.length_c   1.000
_cell.angle_alpha   90.00
_cell.angle_beta   90.00
_cell.angle_gamma   90.00
#
_symmetry.space_group_name_H-M   'P 1'
#
loop_
_entity.id
_entity.type
_entity.pdbx_description
1 polymer ?
#
loop_
_entity_poly.entity_id
_entity_poly.type
_entity_poly.pdbx_seq_one_letter_code
_entity_poly.pdbx_strand_id
1 'polypeptide(L)'
;MGFIFSNSVLILRLLKNDFRMRYTLITVAFISSSLMSQTLDKSTFIERLFEVHPFFVGQDLTSKIKRIDEASALATDEWTLGVNSQLKNETDSISSTYDDLNTHTLNVSASKSFANNGAIISLSQGWTEKRNDIESSNKKFALDYTIPLWKNKDGINLRMDADIANIEILIDGLDKQEKREQFILEKLKKFIDLSYAQEQKSINEQRLILAAEELDLTTRKYEASIVDMVDLLSQKEAFLKSKQQLLESEQELILLQHEIAILLELDSHEVYINFDLYKEYYFDIEDLRSYIFDNSRTAKIANLNKKVLQRQLLSLENKLEPDLDVNFGLSSESNGTTYLNVLQGFNPAFTVGIDLTYPIGDTKGLSSVAKNQISIDRQEQQKMEQLLSIYSQAKVLKEKIILLSEMIESNRAQIEISKERATQEKYRYDNSNSQASLVISSQNNEQNAILNLAKTAKNYQKAVLDYRATIDSLLP
;
A
#
# COMPACT_ATOMS: atom_id res chain seq x y z
N MET A 1 34.28 -22.12 18.42
CA MET A 1 34.20 -20.66 18.27
C MET A 1 34.04 -20.18 16.81
N GLY A 2 33.76 -21.07 15.86
CA GLY A 2 33.69 -20.76 14.42
C GLY A 2 32.33 -20.85 13.73
N PHE A 3 31.26 -21.22 14.44
CA PHE A 3 29.94 -21.50 13.82
C PHE A 3 28.86 -20.44 14.07
N ILE A 4 29.07 -19.42 14.90
CA ILE A 4 28.05 -18.42 15.28
C ILE A 4 28.06 -17.19 14.36
N PHE A 5 29.06 -16.98 13.53
CA PHE A 5 29.18 -15.81 12.63
C PHE A 5 28.61 -16.02 11.21
N SER A 6 28.09 -17.22 10.89
CA SER A 6 27.69 -17.53 9.51
C SER A 6 26.38 -16.90 9.06
N ASN A 7 25.38 -16.75 9.92
CA ASN A 7 24.05 -16.28 9.49
C ASN A 7 23.92 -14.75 9.40
N SER A 8 24.56 -13.99 10.29
CA SER A 8 24.60 -12.52 10.21
C SER A 8 25.37 -12.01 8.98
N VAL A 9 26.35 -12.77 8.51
CA VAL A 9 27.10 -12.47 7.28
C VAL A 9 26.30 -12.81 6.02
N LEU A 10 25.36 -13.76 6.11
CA LEU A 10 24.49 -14.13 4.97
C LEU A 10 23.44 -13.04 4.70
N ILE A 11 22.86 -12.45 5.73
CA ILE A 11 21.89 -11.33 5.60
C ILE A 11 22.60 -10.08 5.03
N LEU A 12 23.81 -9.78 5.48
CA LEU A 12 24.61 -8.66 4.93
C LEU A 12 25.13 -8.94 3.51
N ARG A 13 25.33 -10.20 3.11
CA ARG A 13 25.71 -10.56 1.74
C ARG A 13 24.54 -10.51 0.75
N LEU A 14 23.34 -10.86 1.16
CA LEU A 14 22.14 -10.72 0.33
C LEU A 14 21.82 -9.25 0.04
N LEU A 15 21.98 -8.36 1.03
CA LEU A 15 21.82 -6.91 0.84
C LEU A 15 22.90 -6.27 -0.05
N LYS A 16 24.12 -6.85 -0.08
CA LYS A 16 25.25 -6.27 -0.84
C LYS A 16 25.29 -6.70 -2.30
N ASN A 17 24.76 -7.87 -2.65
CA ASN A 17 24.74 -8.35 -4.03
C ASN A 17 23.60 -7.73 -4.86
N ASP A 18 22.42 -7.44 -4.26
CA ASP A 18 21.34 -6.78 -4.97
C ASP A 18 21.64 -5.31 -5.31
N PHE A 19 22.51 -4.65 -4.52
CA PHE A 19 22.88 -3.26 -4.75
C PHE A 19 23.89 -3.09 -5.90
N ARG A 20 24.72 -4.10 -6.19
CA ARG A 20 25.72 -4.03 -7.27
C ARG A 20 25.19 -4.42 -8.65
N MET A 21 24.13 -5.21 -8.73
CA MET A 21 23.62 -5.70 -10.02
C MET A 21 22.67 -4.71 -10.71
N ARG A 22 22.12 -3.72 -9.99
CA ARG A 22 21.23 -2.70 -10.58
C ARG A 22 21.96 -1.49 -11.17
N TYR A 23 23.21 -1.21 -10.76
CA TYR A 23 23.98 -0.08 -11.30
C TYR A 23 24.73 -0.39 -12.60
N THR A 24 24.89 -1.65 -12.99
CA THR A 24 25.58 -2.03 -14.23
C THR A 24 24.66 -2.20 -15.44
N LEU A 25 23.34 -2.19 -15.28
CA LEU A 25 22.37 -2.27 -16.38
C LEU A 25 21.77 -0.92 -16.78
N ILE A 26 22.01 0.15 -16.00
CA ILE A 26 21.48 1.51 -16.28
C ILE A 26 22.37 2.30 -17.24
N THR A 27 23.59 1.89 -17.52
CA THR A 27 24.56 2.66 -18.31
C THR A 27 24.59 2.38 -19.81
N VAL A 28 23.71 1.53 -20.37
CA VAL A 28 23.74 1.19 -21.81
C VAL A 28 22.50 1.66 -22.60
N ALA A 29 21.46 2.20 -21.94
CA ALA A 29 20.23 2.64 -22.63
C ALA A 29 20.14 4.17 -22.88
N PHE A 30 21.24 4.92 -22.74
CA PHE A 30 21.26 6.38 -22.93
C PHE A 30 21.91 6.79 -24.25
N ILE A 31 21.42 6.33 -25.41
CA ILE A 31 21.72 6.98 -26.69
C ILE A 31 20.54 6.78 -27.64
N SER A 32 19.93 7.89 -27.98
CA SER A 32 18.94 8.19 -29.04
C SER A 32 17.51 8.49 -28.58
N SER A 33 17.29 9.58 -27.83
CA SER A 33 16.01 10.27 -27.89
C SER A 33 16.13 11.42 -28.91
N SER A 34 15.91 11.10 -30.19
CA SER A 34 15.51 12.10 -31.17
C SER A 34 14.22 12.77 -30.68
N LEU A 35 14.16 14.11 -30.85
CA LEU A 35 12.97 14.93 -30.66
C LEU A 35 11.80 14.41 -31.53
N MET A 36 11.13 13.35 -31.07
CA MET A 36 9.82 12.96 -31.55
C MET A 36 8.84 13.17 -30.39
N SER A 37 7.84 14.01 -30.65
CA SER A 37 6.63 14.09 -29.82
C SER A 37 6.19 12.67 -29.47
N GLN A 38 6.32 12.26 -28.20
CA GLN A 38 5.96 10.91 -27.78
C GLN A 38 4.44 10.84 -27.63
N THR A 39 3.81 10.13 -28.56
CA THR A 39 2.41 9.75 -28.39
C THR A 39 2.31 8.59 -27.42
N LEU A 40 1.66 8.81 -26.29
CA LEU A 40 1.43 7.80 -25.25
C LEU A 40 0.04 7.20 -25.41
N ASP A 41 -0.04 5.87 -25.43
CA ASP A 41 -1.28 5.16 -25.19
C ASP A 41 -1.44 4.79 -23.71
N LYS A 42 -2.61 4.23 -23.33
CA LYS A 42 -2.91 3.87 -21.94
C LYS A 42 -1.95 2.80 -21.40
N SER A 43 -1.55 1.82 -22.20
CA SER A 43 -0.67 0.73 -21.78
C SER A 43 0.75 1.22 -21.53
N THR A 44 1.31 1.95 -22.49
CA THR A 44 2.64 2.56 -22.38
C THR A 44 2.74 3.53 -21.21
N PHE A 45 1.68 4.31 -20.95
CA PHE A 45 1.60 5.19 -19.79
C PHE A 45 1.71 4.42 -18.47
N ILE A 46 0.94 3.32 -18.31
CA ILE A 46 0.97 2.49 -17.11
C ILE A 46 2.33 1.80 -16.95
N GLU A 47 2.89 1.22 -18.02
CA GLU A 47 4.19 0.57 -18.00
C GLU A 47 5.30 1.54 -17.56
N ARG A 48 5.31 2.75 -18.15
CA ARG A 48 6.30 3.76 -17.78
C ARG A 48 6.16 4.21 -16.33
N LEU A 49 4.93 4.36 -15.82
CA LEU A 49 4.70 4.64 -14.39
C LEU A 49 5.32 3.56 -13.47
N PHE A 50 5.14 2.29 -13.82
CA PHE A 50 5.73 1.18 -13.05
C PHE A 50 7.26 1.22 -13.04
N GLU A 51 7.88 1.63 -14.15
CA GLU A 51 9.32 1.67 -14.28
C GLU A 51 9.99 2.80 -13.50
N VAL A 52 9.41 4.02 -13.57
CA VAL A 52 10.12 5.22 -13.10
C VAL A 52 9.60 5.74 -11.76
N HIS A 53 8.33 5.53 -11.42
CA HIS A 53 7.75 6.24 -10.29
C HIS A 53 8.17 5.65 -8.92
N PRO A 54 8.73 6.47 -7.98
CA PRO A 54 9.25 6.01 -6.69
C PRO A 54 8.22 5.30 -5.80
N PHE A 55 6.92 5.54 -6.02
CA PHE A 55 5.82 4.89 -5.30
C PHE A 55 5.93 3.37 -5.33
N PHE A 56 6.22 2.77 -6.48
CA PHE A 56 6.29 1.31 -6.63
C PHE A 56 7.50 0.72 -5.90
N VAL A 57 8.63 1.42 -5.95
CA VAL A 57 9.83 1.07 -5.17
C VAL A 57 9.53 1.13 -3.67
N GLY A 58 8.82 2.17 -3.21
CA GLY A 58 8.38 2.30 -1.81
C GLY A 58 7.49 1.14 -1.35
N GLN A 59 6.55 0.69 -2.20
CA GLN A 59 5.70 -0.47 -1.91
C GLN A 59 6.52 -1.78 -1.83
N ASP A 60 7.51 -1.96 -2.71
CA ASP A 60 8.40 -3.13 -2.68
C ASP A 60 9.27 -3.16 -1.43
N LEU A 61 9.74 -2.00 -0.96
CA LEU A 61 10.47 -1.87 0.30
C LEU A 61 9.58 -2.21 1.51
N THR A 62 8.31 -1.79 1.51
CA THR A 62 7.35 -2.15 2.57
C THR A 62 7.16 -3.67 2.64
N SER A 63 6.99 -4.34 1.50
CA SER A 63 6.89 -5.81 1.45
C SER A 63 8.18 -6.50 1.93
N LYS A 64 9.35 -5.91 1.70
CA LYS A 64 10.63 -6.42 2.25
C LYS A 64 10.68 -6.30 3.76
N ILE A 65 10.16 -5.22 4.35
CA ILE A 65 10.06 -5.06 5.81
C ILE A 65 9.20 -6.19 6.40
N LYS A 66 8.03 -6.48 5.82
CA LYS A 66 7.16 -7.58 6.28
C LYS A 66 7.85 -8.95 6.27
N ARG A 67 8.68 -9.22 5.28
CA ARG A 67 9.49 -10.46 5.26
C ARG A 67 10.60 -10.48 6.33
N ILE A 68 11.15 -9.32 6.69
CA ILE A 68 12.12 -9.21 7.79
C ILE A 68 11.39 -9.41 9.13
N ASP A 69 10.17 -8.88 9.27
CA ASP A 69 9.33 -9.10 10.46
C ASP A 69 9.02 -10.60 10.64
N GLU A 70 8.69 -11.33 9.56
CA GLU A 70 8.53 -12.78 9.57
C GLU A 70 9.81 -13.50 10.02
N ALA A 71 10.95 -13.14 9.42
CA ALA A 71 12.24 -13.72 9.81
C ALA A 71 12.57 -13.45 11.29
N SER A 72 12.22 -12.26 11.80
CA SER A 72 12.36 -11.91 13.21
C SER A 72 11.42 -12.72 14.11
N ALA A 73 10.19 -12.97 13.68
CA ALA A 73 9.24 -13.79 14.42
C ALA A 73 9.65 -15.27 14.48
N LEU A 74 10.34 -15.76 13.45
CA LEU A 74 10.92 -17.11 13.42
C LEU A 74 12.19 -17.25 14.30
N ALA A 75 12.82 -16.13 14.67
CA ALA A 75 14.04 -16.13 15.49
C ALA A 75 13.83 -16.55 16.96
N THR A 76 12.60 -16.87 17.36
CA THR A 76 12.30 -17.46 18.70
C THR A 76 13.03 -18.78 18.94
N ASP A 77 13.49 -19.47 17.88
CA ASP A 77 14.29 -20.70 17.94
C ASP A 77 15.81 -20.44 18.06
N GLU A 78 16.24 -19.19 18.22
CA GLU A 78 17.67 -18.87 18.31
C GLU A 78 18.23 -19.01 19.73
N TRP A 79 19.55 -19.20 19.83
CA TRP A 79 20.23 -19.22 21.12
C TRP A 79 20.33 -17.81 21.71
N THR A 80 19.91 -17.68 22.97
CA THR A 80 20.12 -16.45 23.76
C THR A 80 21.24 -16.69 24.74
N LEU A 81 22.28 -15.86 24.69
CA LEU A 81 23.39 -15.85 25.63
C LEU A 81 23.23 -14.72 26.62
N GLY A 82 23.19 -15.05 27.91
CA GLY A 82 23.13 -14.10 29.02
C GLY A 82 24.43 -14.13 29.83
N VAL A 83 24.95 -12.98 30.19
CA VAL A 83 26.05 -12.85 31.16
C VAL A 83 25.62 -11.86 32.23
N ASN A 84 25.61 -12.28 33.48
CA ASN A 84 25.28 -11.46 34.62
C ASN A 84 26.45 -11.49 35.62
N SER A 85 26.96 -10.30 35.98
CA SER A 85 27.97 -10.15 37.04
C SER A 85 27.44 -9.21 38.12
N GLN A 86 27.47 -9.63 39.36
CA GLN A 86 26.97 -8.88 40.50
C GLN A 86 27.99 -8.84 41.59
N LEU A 87 28.20 -7.64 42.14
CA LEU A 87 28.99 -7.40 43.36
C LEU A 87 28.01 -6.92 44.43
N LYS A 88 27.96 -7.63 45.57
CA LYS A 88 27.13 -7.29 46.72
C LYS A 88 28.01 -7.16 47.93
N ASN A 89 27.88 -6.05 48.62
CA ASN A 89 28.47 -5.82 49.94
C ASN A 89 27.36 -5.69 50.99
N GLU A 90 27.41 -6.48 52.04
CA GLU A 90 26.45 -6.48 53.14
C GLU A 90 27.22 -6.14 54.44
N THR A 91 26.95 -4.96 55.01
CA THR A 91 27.63 -4.44 56.21
C THR A 91 26.86 -4.71 57.48
N ASP A 92 25.57 -5.08 57.43
CA ASP A 92 24.73 -5.46 58.57
C ASP A 92 24.27 -6.89 58.43
N SER A 93 24.93 -7.81 59.10
CA SER A 93 24.46 -9.20 59.11
C SER A 93 23.63 -9.45 60.39
N ILE A 94 22.44 -10.02 60.16
CA ILE A 94 21.53 -10.47 61.21
C ILE A 94 22.13 -11.67 62.00
N SER A 95 23.25 -12.19 61.53
CA SER A 95 23.98 -13.29 62.11
C SER A 95 25.21 -12.77 62.86
N SER A 96 25.29 -13.02 64.14
CA SER A 96 26.41 -12.64 65.01
C SER A 96 27.81 -13.17 64.67
N THR A 97 27.99 -13.62 63.43
CA THR A 97 29.22 -14.29 62.96
C THR A 97 30.02 -13.48 61.93
N TYR A 98 29.46 -12.40 61.34
CA TYR A 98 30.13 -11.70 60.25
C TYR A 98 29.85 -10.18 60.32
N ASP A 99 30.88 -9.35 60.34
CA ASP A 99 30.75 -7.88 60.28
C ASP A 99 30.56 -7.33 58.87
N ASP A 100 31.25 -7.92 57.85
CA ASP A 100 31.15 -7.56 56.44
C ASP A 100 31.18 -8.79 55.53
N LEU A 101 30.22 -8.87 54.61
CA LEU A 101 30.16 -9.94 53.61
C LEU A 101 30.19 -9.37 52.19
N ASN A 102 31.29 -9.61 51.47
CA ASN A 102 31.43 -9.30 50.05
C ASN A 102 31.09 -10.55 49.23
N THR A 103 30.07 -10.46 48.37
CA THR A 103 29.67 -11.53 47.46
C THR A 103 29.90 -11.11 46.03
N HIS A 104 30.67 -11.88 45.28
CA HIS A 104 30.89 -11.75 43.85
C HIS A 104 30.18 -12.90 43.15
N THR A 105 29.27 -12.60 42.22
CA THR A 105 28.55 -13.62 41.43
C THR A 105 28.78 -13.34 39.97
N LEU A 106 29.15 -14.37 39.22
CA LEU A 106 29.19 -14.37 37.75
C LEU A 106 28.36 -15.54 37.25
N ASN A 107 27.33 -15.23 36.45
CA ASN A 107 26.49 -16.24 35.79
C ASN A 107 26.60 -16.06 34.28
N VAL A 108 26.85 -17.15 33.60
CA VAL A 108 26.78 -17.26 32.13
C VAL A 108 25.68 -18.26 31.82
N SER A 109 24.73 -17.87 31.00
CA SER A 109 23.63 -18.75 30.60
C SER A 109 23.44 -18.71 29.08
N ALA A 110 23.02 -19.85 28.54
CA ALA A 110 22.59 -19.97 27.15
C ALA A 110 21.28 -20.73 27.14
N SER A 111 20.28 -20.20 26.43
CA SER A 111 18.97 -20.86 26.30
C SER A 111 18.49 -20.86 24.88
N LYS A 112 17.70 -21.88 24.53
CA LYS A 112 17.03 -22.01 23.24
C LYS A 112 15.66 -22.62 23.44
N SER A 113 14.65 -22.00 22.81
CA SER A 113 13.32 -22.56 22.72
C SER A 113 13.15 -23.31 21.40
N PHE A 114 12.31 -24.35 21.40
CA PHE A 114 11.99 -25.12 20.19
C PHE A 114 10.52 -24.86 19.82
N ALA A 115 10.29 -24.10 18.77
CA ALA A 115 8.94 -23.71 18.36
C ALA A 115 8.07 -24.90 17.93
N ASN A 116 8.67 -26.01 17.50
CA ASN A 116 7.94 -27.18 17.01
C ASN A 116 7.23 -27.98 18.13
N ASN A 117 7.82 -28.02 19.33
CA ASN A 117 7.29 -28.82 20.44
C ASN A 117 7.13 -28.03 21.74
N GLY A 118 7.47 -26.73 21.74
CA GLY A 118 7.42 -25.89 22.91
C GLY A 118 8.52 -26.11 23.95
N ALA A 119 9.43 -27.07 23.74
CA ALA A 119 10.50 -27.37 24.67
C ALA A 119 11.53 -26.25 24.78
N ILE A 120 12.19 -26.20 25.94
CA ILE A 120 13.25 -25.22 26.22
C ILE A 120 14.47 -25.99 26.72
N ILE A 121 15.64 -25.72 26.14
CA ILE A 121 16.93 -26.13 26.66
C ILE A 121 17.62 -24.92 27.26
N SER A 122 18.16 -25.06 28.47
CA SER A 122 18.94 -24.04 29.12
C SER A 122 20.24 -24.62 29.69
N LEU A 123 21.31 -23.90 29.46
CA LEU A 123 22.65 -24.20 29.99
C LEU A 123 23.06 -23.03 30.86
N SER A 124 23.45 -23.25 32.07
CA SER A 124 23.93 -22.21 32.96
C SER A 124 25.22 -22.60 33.69
N GLN A 125 26.08 -21.62 33.86
CA GLN A 125 27.30 -21.74 34.64
C GLN A 125 27.42 -20.55 35.59
N GLY A 126 27.29 -20.81 36.89
CA GLY A 126 27.43 -19.82 37.95
C GLY A 126 28.74 -20.01 38.73
N TRP A 127 29.31 -18.90 39.10
CA TRP A 127 30.41 -18.77 40.04
C TRP A 127 30.02 -17.77 41.08
N THR A 128 30.16 -18.15 42.36
CA THR A 128 29.89 -17.27 43.49
C THR A 128 31.08 -17.32 44.44
N GLU A 129 31.68 -16.19 44.71
CA GLU A 129 32.72 -16.04 45.69
C GLU A 129 32.22 -15.15 46.83
N LYS A 130 32.36 -15.64 48.06
CA LYS A 130 32.01 -14.92 49.28
C LYS A 130 33.28 -14.67 50.06
N ARG A 131 33.54 -13.46 50.40
CA ARG A 131 34.70 -13.02 51.23
C ARG A 131 34.22 -12.35 52.48
N ASN A 132 34.57 -12.99 53.56
CA ASN A 132 34.53 -12.52 54.95
C ASN A 132 35.74 -13.11 55.66
N ASP A 133 35.66 -13.33 56.97
CA ASP A 133 36.73 -14.03 57.72
C ASP A 133 37.00 -15.46 57.19
N ILE A 134 36.06 -16.06 56.53
CA ILE A 134 36.19 -17.37 55.84
C ILE A 134 35.87 -17.21 54.36
N GLU A 135 36.86 -17.35 53.49
CA GLU A 135 36.61 -17.39 52.03
C GLU A 135 35.87 -18.64 51.60
N SER A 136 34.80 -18.46 50.84
CA SER A 136 34.08 -19.59 50.23
C SER A 136 33.78 -19.34 48.74
N SER A 137 34.08 -20.31 47.93
CA SER A 137 33.79 -20.30 46.48
C SER A 137 32.84 -21.41 46.09
N ASN A 138 31.83 -21.09 45.30
CA ASN A 138 30.89 -22.06 44.78
C ASN A 138 30.90 -21.96 43.23
N LYS A 139 30.86 -23.12 42.59
CA LYS A 139 30.66 -23.26 41.16
C LYS A 139 29.47 -24.13 40.90
N LYS A 140 28.50 -23.67 40.15
CA LYS A 140 27.28 -24.42 39.79
C LYS A 140 27.16 -24.47 38.28
N PHE A 141 27.09 -25.65 37.72
CA PHE A 141 26.73 -25.93 36.36
C PHE A 141 25.33 -26.56 36.35
N ALA A 142 24.47 -26.12 35.38
CA ALA A 142 23.19 -26.76 35.14
C ALA A 142 22.88 -26.79 33.65
N LEU A 143 22.37 -27.93 33.20
CA LEU A 143 21.76 -28.18 31.92
C LEU A 143 20.35 -28.67 32.17
N ASP A 144 19.36 -27.90 31.77
CA ASP A 144 17.96 -28.20 31.95
C ASP A 144 17.25 -28.33 30.61
N TYR A 145 16.40 -29.33 30.48
CA TYR A 145 15.54 -29.54 29.30
C TYR A 145 14.10 -29.68 29.78
N THR A 146 13.26 -28.69 29.44
CA THR A 146 11.85 -28.62 29.86
C THR A 146 10.95 -28.91 28.66
N ILE A 147 10.00 -29.81 28.83
CA ILE A 147 9.02 -30.22 27.83
C ILE A 147 7.61 -29.89 28.36
N PRO A 148 6.87 -28.97 27.69
CA PRO A 148 5.49 -28.71 28.06
C PRO A 148 4.55 -29.83 27.60
N LEU A 149 3.67 -30.31 28.49
CA LEU A 149 2.70 -31.35 28.15
C LEU A 149 1.29 -30.81 27.85
N TRP A 150 0.95 -29.64 28.39
CA TRP A 150 -0.36 -28.99 28.16
C TRP A 150 -0.19 -27.56 27.61
N LYS A 151 -0.03 -26.58 28.47
CA LYS A 151 0.18 -25.19 28.06
C LYS A 151 1.44 -25.11 27.23
N ASN A 152 1.33 -24.49 26.07
CA ASN A 152 2.40 -24.40 25.03
C ASN A 152 2.84 -25.74 24.43
N LYS A 153 2.05 -26.80 24.61
CA LYS A 153 2.28 -28.06 23.88
C LYS A 153 2.33 -27.80 22.38
N ASP A 154 3.22 -28.50 21.69
CA ASP A 154 3.47 -28.33 20.25
C ASP A 154 3.86 -26.88 19.88
N GLY A 155 4.34 -26.08 20.83
CA GLY A 155 4.83 -24.73 20.62
C GLY A 155 3.76 -23.72 20.19
N ILE A 156 2.47 -23.96 20.51
CA ILE A 156 1.33 -23.13 20.06
C ILE A 156 1.55 -21.65 20.36
N ASN A 157 2.06 -21.32 21.56
CA ASN A 157 2.29 -19.92 21.95
C ASN A 157 3.58 -19.36 21.36
N LEU A 158 4.62 -20.19 21.22
CA LEU A 158 5.91 -19.77 20.62
C LEU A 158 5.79 -19.48 19.11
N ARG A 159 4.96 -20.24 18.40
CA ARG A 159 4.75 -20.06 16.96
C ARG A 159 3.72 -18.99 16.61
N MET A 160 3.01 -18.42 17.59
CA MET A 160 1.92 -17.50 17.33
C MET A 160 2.35 -16.33 16.45
N ASP A 161 3.44 -15.66 16.80
CA ASP A 161 3.89 -14.47 16.09
C ASP A 161 4.39 -14.81 14.67
N ALA A 162 5.06 -15.96 14.51
CA ALA A 162 5.48 -16.44 13.19
C ALA A 162 4.29 -16.81 12.29
N ASP A 163 3.28 -17.51 12.83
CA ASP A 163 2.07 -17.87 12.10
C ASP A 163 1.28 -16.62 11.68
N ILE A 164 1.22 -15.60 12.54
CA ILE A 164 0.58 -14.31 12.24
C ILE A 164 1.39 -13.56 11.16
N ALA A 165 2.71 -13.48 11.28
CA ALA A 165 3.56 -12.81 10.30
C ALA A 165 3.41 -13.41 8.89
N ASN A 166 3.27 -14.74 8.77
CA ASN A 166 2.95 -15.39 7.51
C ASN A 166 1.61 -14.95 6.92
N ILE A 167 0.57 -14.78 7.75
CA ILE A 167 -0.72 -14.27 7.29
C ILE A 167 -0.60 -12.79 6.88
N GLU A 168 0.17 -11.99 7.63
CA GLU A 168 0.39 -10.57 7.33
C GLU A 168 1.11 -10.34 5.99
N ILE A 169 2.01 -11.25 5.58
CA ILE A 169 2.61 -11.20 4.24
C ILE A 169 1.56 -11.38 3.14
N LEU A 170 0.57 -12.26 3.35
CA LEU A 170 -0.53 -12.43 2.39
C LEU A 170 -1.42 -11.19 2.34
N ILE A 171 -1.69 -10.56 3.49
CA ILE A 171 -2.43 -9.30 3.59
C ILE A 171 -1.66 -8.19 2.86
N ASP A 172 -0.35 -8.04 3.12
CA ASP A 172 0.50 -7.05 2.45
C ASP A 172 0.47 -7.21 0.93
N GLY A 173 0.46 -8.45 0.42
CA GLY A 173 0.35 -8.72 -1.00
C GLY A 173 -0.94 -8.15 -1.62
N LEU A 174 -2.08 -8.28 -0.94
CA LEU A 174 -3.37 -7.74 -1.38
C LEU A 174 -3.45 -6.22 -1.20
N ASP A 175 -2.99 -5.70 -0.07
CA ASP A 175 -2.92 -4.25 0.21
C ASP A 175 -2.04 -3.52 -0.80
N LYS A 176 -0.93 -4.14 -1.20
CA LYS A 176 -0.05 -3.61 -2.22
C LYS A 176 -0.73 -3.51 -3.58
N GLN A 177 -1.53 -4.52 -3.96
CA GLN A 177 -2.33 -4.48 -5.19
C GLN A 177 -3.35 -3.35 -5.12
N GLU A 178 -4.07 -3.20 -4.01
CA GLU A 178 -5.06 -2.15 -3.78
C GLU A 178 -4.45 -0.75 -3.90
N LYS A 179 -3.34 -0.50 -3.20
CA LYS A 179 -2.62 0.78 -3.24
C LYS A 179 -2.07 1.10 -4.64
N ARG A 180 -1.56 0.09 -5.36
CA ARG A 180 -1.10 0.25 -6.74
C ARG A 180 -2.25 0.62 -7.67
N GLU A 181 -3.38 -0.06 -7.54
CA GLU A 181 -4.56 0.22 -8.35
C GLU A 181 -5.12 1.62 -8.09
N GLN A 182 -5.24 2.02 -6.83
CA GLN A 182 -5.67 3.36 -6.45
C GLN A 182 -4.72 4.45 -6.99
N PHE A 183 -3.41 4.24 -6.87
CA PHE A 183 -2.42 5.16 -7.43
C PHE A 183 -2.57 5.29 -8.95
N ILE A 184 -2.67 4.18 -9.66
CA ILE A 184 -2.83 4.16 -11.12
C ILE A 184 -4.17 4.78 -11.53
N LEU A 185 -5.26 4.54 -10.78
CA LEU A 185 -6.55 5.18 -11.03
C LEU A 185 -6.44 6.70 -11.03
N GLU A 186 -5.78 7.29 -10.03
CA GLU A 186 -5.58 8.73 -9.96
C GLU A 186 -4.78 9.26 -11.17
N LYS A 187 -3.73 8.55 -11.58
CA LYS A 187 -2.89 8.95 -12.71
C LYS A 187 -3.60 8.75 -14.05
N LEU A 188 -4.41 7.70 -14.20
CA LEU A 188 -5.24 7.51 -15.39
C LEU A 188 -6.34 8.58 -15.52
N LYS A 189 -6.86 9.11 -14.42
CA LYS A 189 -7.78 10.27 -14.49
C LYS A 189 -7.09 11.51 -15.05
N LYS A 190 -5.82 11.75 -14.69
CA LYS A 190 -5.00 12.83 -15.28
C LYS A 190 -4.69 12.59 -16.75
N PHE A 191 -4.42 11.34 -17.13
CA PHE A 191 -4.26 10.93 -18.51
C PHE A 191 -5.51 11.26 -19.35
N ILE A 192 -6.72 10.97 -18.84
CA ILE A 192 -7.98 11.34 -19.51
C ILE A 192 -8.16 12.87 -19.55
N ASP A 193 -7.76 13.61 -18.51
CA ASP A 193 -7.82 15.07 -18.50
C ASP A 193 -6.93 15.67 -19.59
N LEU A 194 -5.73 15.13 -19.79
CA LEU A 194 -4.84 15.60 -20.87
C LEU A 194 -5.43 15.28 -22.25
N SER A 195 -6.01 14.10 -22.46
CA SER A 195 -6.71 13.77 -23.71
C SER A 195 -7.85 14.75 -24.00
N TYR A 196 -8.64 15.09 -22.99
CA TYR A 196 -9.69 16.10 -23.11
C TYR A 196 -9.16 17.50 -23.40
N ALA A 197 -8.07 17.93 -22.76
CA ALA A 197 -7.46 19.23 -23.00
C ALA A 197 -6.93 19.37 -24.43
N GLN A 198 -6.37 18.28 -24.99
CA GLN A 198 -5.96 18.25 -26.41
C GLN A 198 -7.15 18.45 -27.35
N GLU A 199 -8.27 17.77 -27.09
CA GLU A 199 -9.48 17.91 -27.89
C GLU A 199 -10.10 19.30 -27.74
N GLN A 200 -10.16 19.83 -26.51
CA GLN A 200 -10.67 21.18 -26.21
C GLN A 200 -9.87 22.26 -26.96
N LYS A 201 -8.52 22.13 -26.97
CA LYS A 201 -7.66 23.05 -27.75
C LYS A 201 -8.00 22.96 -29.23
N SER A 202 -8.11 21.76 -29.80
CA SER A 202 -8.45 21.57 -31.22
C SER A 202 -9.80 22.20 -31.59
N ILE A 203 -10.82 22.04 -30.74
CA ILE A 203 -12.15 22.64 -30.93
C ILE A 203 -12.03 24.18 -30.93
N ASN A 204 -11.28 24.74 -29.98
CA ASN A 204 -11.10 26.20 -29.85
C ASN A 204 -10.24 26.77 -30.99
N GLU A 205 -9.26 26.04 -31.51
CA GLU A 205 -8.49 26.41 -32.72
C GLU A 205 -9.42 26.54 -33.94
N GLN A 206 -10.24 25.55 -34.18
CA GLN A 206 -11.21 25.57 -35.28
C GLN A 206 -12.18 26.75 -35.15
N ARG A 207 -12.64 27.03 -33.91
CA ARG A 207 -13.51 28.16 -33.64
C ARG A 207 -12.84 29.52 -33.91
N LEU A 208 -11.56 29.65 -33.53
CA LEU A 208 -10.81 30.89 -33.80
C LEU A 208 -10.63 31.10 -35.30
N ILE A 209 -10.34 30.06 -36.09
CA ILE A 209 -10.24 30.13 -37.57
C ILE A 209 -11.57 30.64 -38.14
N LEU A 210 -12.70 30.03 -37.77
CA LEU A 210 -14.01 30.45 -38.22
C LEU A 210 -14.32 31.92 -37.85
N ALA A 211 -14.02 32.30 -36.60
CA ALA A 211 -14.26 33.66 -36.13
C ALA A 211 -13.37 34.71 -36.88
N ALA A 212 -12.15 34.33 -37.32
CA ALA A 212 -11.28 35.16 -38.11
C ALA A 212 -11.82 35.34 -39.55
N GLU A 213 -12.30 34.27 -40.18
CA GLU A 213 -12.92 34.28 -41.49
C GLU A 213 -14.18 35.16 -41.49
N GLU A 214 -15.04 35.03 -40.48
CA GLU A 214 -16.25 35.83 -40.30
C GLU A 214 -15.94 37.32 -40.07
N LEU A 215 -14.90 37.65 -39.31
CA LEU A 215 -14.45 39.02 -39.10
C LEU A 215 -13.93 39.65 -40.41
N ASP A 216 -13.12 38.93 -41.19
CA ASP A 216 -12.65 39.39 -42.47
C ASP A 216 -13.81 39.63 -43.47
N LEU A 217 -14.77 38.71 -43.52
CA LEU A 217 -15.96 38.88 -44.38
C LEU A 217 -16.80 40.07 -43.94
N THR A 218 -17.03 40.24 -42.64
CA THR A 218 -17.81 41.37 -42.12
C THR A 218 -17.10 42.70 -42.32
N THR A 219 -15.78 42.74 -42.22
CA THR A 219 -14.96 43.92 -42.50
C THR A 219 -15.12 44.35 -43.98
N ARG A 220 -15.07 43.42 -44.91
CA ARG A 220 -15.28 43.69 -46.36
C ARG A 220 -16.73 44.18 -46.63
N LYS A 221 -17.72 43.58 -45.98
CA LYS A 221 -19.12 44.01 -46.07
C LYS A 221 -19.35 45.43 -45.51
N TYR A 222 -18.64 45.80 -44.43
CA TYR A 222 -18.68 47.15 -43.85
C TYR A 222 -18.05 48.19 -44.75
N GLU A 223 -16.88 47.88 -45.32
CA GLU A 223 -16.21 48.76 -46.32
C GLU A 223 -17.06 48.96 -47.57
N ALA A 224 -17.84 47.95 -47.96
CA ALA A 224 -18.81 48.06 -49.05
C ALA A 224 -20.15 48.72 -48.64
N SER A 225 -20.26 49.19 -47.39
CA SER A 225 -21.49 49.80 -46.80
C SER A 225 -22.71 48.84 -46.82
N ILE A 226 -22.50 47.53 -46.74
CA ILE A 226 -23.54 46.49 -46.71
C ILE A 226 -24.03 46.25 -45.27
N VAL A 227 -23.11 46.34 -44.27
CA VAL A 227 -23.40 46.15 -42.84
C VAL A 227 -23.00 47.40 -42.05
N ASP A 228 -23.53 47.55 -40.86
CA ASP A 228 -23.23 48.68 -39.98
C ASP A 228 -22.02 48.46 -39.07
N MET A 229 -21.61 49.50 -38.34
CA MET A 229 -20.47 49.44 -37.42
C MET A 229 -20.73 48.50 -36.24
N VAL A 230 -21.98 48.29 -35.82
CA VAL A 230 -22.36 47.42 -34.69
C VAL A 230 -22.09 45.95 -35.04
N ASP A 231 -22.43 45.55 -36.28
CA ASP A 231 -22.12 44.20 -36.79
C ASP A 231 -20.62 43.94 -36.82
N LEU A 232 -19.80 44.91 -37.32
CA LEU A 232 -18.34 44.79 -37.32
C LEU A 232 -17.76 44.67 -35.89
N LEU A 233 -18.22 45.50 -34.96
CA LEU A 233 -17.77 45.44 -33.55
C LEU A 233 -18.14 44.12 -32.88
N SER A 234 -19.35 43.61 -33.17
CA SER A 234 -19.83 42.31 -32.65
C SER A 234 -18.97 41.16 -33.14
N GLN A 235 -18.56 41.14 -34.43
CA GLN A 235 -17.67 40.12 -34.94
C GLN A 235 -16.25 40.25 -34.37
N LYS A 236 -15.74 41.48 -34.19
CA LYS A 236 -14.46 41.70 -33.55
C LYS A 236 -14.44 41.23 -32.09
N GLU A 237 -15.53 41.44 -31.33
CA GLU A 237 -15.69 40.93 -29.99
C GLU A 237 -15.71 39.40 -29.99
N ALA A 238 -16.47 38.76 -30.89
CA ALA A 238 -16.51 37.29 -31.02
C ALA A 238 -15.14 36.69 -31.35
N PHE A 239 -14.36 37.33 -32.26
CA PHE A 239 -12.99 36.91 -32.54
C PHE A 239 -12.06 37.02 -31.33
N LEU A 240 -12.10 38.14 -30.58
CA LEU A 240 -11.28 38.30 -29.37
C LEU A 240 -11.66 37.30 -28.29
N LYS A 241 -12.93 37.00 -28.13
CA LYS A 241 -13.43 35.98 -27.20
C LYS A 241 -12.96 34.57 -27.59
N SER A 242 -13.02 34.22 -28.88
CA SER A 242 -12.51 32.93 -29.36
C SER A 242 -10.99 32.82 -29.17
N LYS A 243 -10.26 33.90 -29.35
CA LYS A 243 -8.80 33.96 -29.10
C LYS A 243 -8.49 33.75 -27.61
N GLN A 244 -9.27 34.38 -26.73
CA GLN A 244 -9.12 34.17 -25.27
C GLN A 244 -9.38 32.71 -24.87
N GLN A 245 -10.46 32.11 -25.38
CA GLN A 245 -10.79 30.70 -25.12
C GLN A 245 -9.70 29.73 -25.60
N LEU A 246 -9.07 30.03 -26.75
CA LEU A 246 -7.92 29.24 -27.22
C LEU A 246 -6.74 29.35 -26.24
N LEU A 247 -6.36 30.56 -25.83
CA LEU A 247 -5.27 30.77 -24.87
C LEU A 247 -5.52 30.08 -23.53
N GLU A 248 -6.75 30.08 -23.04
CA GLU A 248 -7.14 29.36 -21.81
C GLU A 248 -6.98 27.85 -21.98
N SER A 249 -7.40 27.28 -23.10
CA SER A 249 -7.24 25.85 -23.39
C SER A 249 -5.78 25.44 -23.64
N GLU A 250 -4.97 26.31 -24.26
CA GLU A 250 -3.52 26.10 -24.40
C GLU A 250 -2.81 26.10 -23.04
N GLN A 251 -3.18 27.01 -22.15
CA GLN A 251 -2.64 27.05 -20.80
C GLN A 251 -2.96 25.75 -20.04
N GLU A 252 -4.22 25.28 -20.07
CA GLU A 252 -4.62 24.03 -19.41
C GLU A 252 -3.85 22.83 -19.99
N LEU A 253 -3.73 22.76 -21.32
CA LEU A 253 -2.98 21.72 -21.99
C LEU A 253 -1.52 21.69 -21.57
N ILE A 254 -0.83 22.82 -21.59
CA ILE A 254 0.58 22.94 -21.21
C ILE A 254 0.80 22.50 -19.76
N LEU A 255 -0.07 22.93 -18.82
CA LEU A 255 0.04 22.54 -17.42
C LEU A 255 -0.10 21.02 -17.24
N LEU A 256 -1.06 20.38 -17.89
CA LEU A 256 -1.26 18.93 -17.83
C LEU A 256 -0.12 18.17 -18.51
N GLN A 257 0.42 18.67 -19.62
CA GLN A 257 1.58 18.09 -20.28
C GLN A 257 2.82 18.12 -19.38
N HIS A 258 3.09 19.24 -18.71
CA HIS A 258 4.18 19.33 -17.74
C HIS A 258 3.97 18.38 -16.54
N GLU A 259 2.75 18.31 -16.00
CA GLU A 259 2.45 17.39 -14.89
C GLU A 259 2.73 15.92 -15.27
N ILE A 260 2.31 15.50 -16.46
CA ILE A 260 2.53 14.12 -16.94
C ILE A 260 3.99 13.88 -17.29
N ALA A 261 4.68 14.87 -17.91
CA ALA A 261 6.10 14.74 -18.23
C ALA A 261 6.94 14.54 -16.96
N ILE A 262 6.68 15.31 -15.90
CA ILE A 262 7.36 15.15 -14.60
C ILE A 262 7.02 13.78 -13.97
N LEU A 263 5.76 13.38 -14.02
CA LEU A 263 5.30 12.10 -13.47
C LEU A 263 5.98 10.90 -14.11
N LEU A 264 6.30 10.97 -15.42
CA LEU A 264 6.93 9.90 -16.19
C LEU A 264 8.44 10.08 -16.36
N GLU A 265 9.04 11.12 -15.77
CA GLU A 265 10.45 11.48 -15.94
C GLU A 265 10.83 11.59 -17.43
N LEU A 266 10.02 12.34 -18.20
CA LEU A 266 10.27 12.59 -19.62
C LEU A 266 11.08 13.87 -19.81
N ASP A 267 12.04 13.85 -20.73
CA ASP A 267 12.90 15.00 -21.05
C ASP A 267 12.14 16.09 -21.82
N SER A 268 11.13 15.71 -22.61
CA SER A 268 10.28 16.61 -23.37
C SER A 268 8.95 16.86 -22.65
N HIS A 269 8.55 18.13 -22.60
CA HIS A 269 7.24 18.52 -22.10
C HIS A 269 6.12 18.41 -23.15
N GLU A 270 6.47 18.14 -24.41
CA GLU A 270 5.49 17.94 -25.51
C GLU A 270 4.98 16.49 -25.50
N VAL A 271 4.10 16.19 -24.55
CA VAL A 271 3.46 14.88 -24.40
C VAL A 271 2.10 14.91 -25.08
N TYR A 272 1.86 13.99 -26.02
CA TYR A 272 0.57 13.79 -26.67
C TYR A 272 0.01 12.43 -26.30
N ILE A 273 -1.31 12.39 -26.12
CA ILE A 273 -2.05 11.17 -25.76
C ILE A 273 -2.86 10.71 -26.96
N ASN A 274 -2.75 9.42 -27.27
CA ASN A 274 -3.63 8.74 -28.19
C ASN A 274 -4.65 7.92 -27.37
N PHE A 275 -5.81 8.52 -27.13
CA PHE A 275 -6.89 7.91 -26.38
C PHE A 275 -8.24 8.34 -26.93
N ASP A 276 -9.09 7.36 -27.23
CA ASP A 276 -10.45 7.61 -27.69
C ASP A 276 -11.38 7.84 -26.48
N LEU A 277 -11.77 9.12 -26.27
CA LEU A 277 -12.71 9.53 -25.22
C LEU A 277 -14.12 8.94 -25.42
N TYR A 278 -14.49 8.60 -26.66
CA TYR A 278 -15.85 8.13 -27.03
C TYR A 278 -15.97 6.62 -27.05
N LYS A 279 -14.92 5.89 -26.64
CA LYS A 279 -14.96 4.43 -26.58
C LYS A 279 -16.00 3.94 -25.59
N GLU A 280 -16.91 3.10 -26.05
CA GLU A 280 -17.95 2.51 -25.21
C GLU A 280 -17.39 1.41 -24.31
N TYR A 281 -18.00 1.28 -23.13
CA TYR A 281 -17.71 0.23 -22.16
C TYR A 281 -18.90 -0.70 -22.02
N TYR A 282 -18.63 -2.00 -22.12
CA TYR A 282 -19.65 -3.03 -21.98
C TYR A 282 -19.51 -3.71 -20.62
N PHE A 283 -20.63 -3.88 -19.92
CA PHE A 283 -20.68 -4.58 -18.65
C PHE A 283 -20.72 -6.09 -18.88
N ASP A 284 -19.73 -6.81 -18.38
CA ASP A 284 -19.57 -8.26 -18.49
C ASP A 284 -20.04 -9.03 -17.25
N ILE A 285 -20.33 -8.33 -16.13
CA ILE A 285 -20.76 -8.93 -14.86
C ILE A 285 -22.27 -8.84 -14.74
N GLU A 286 -22.96 -10.01 -14.78
CA GLU A 286 -24.41 -10.10 -14.62
C GLU A 286 -24.84 -9.91 -13.17
N ASP A 287 -24.31 -10.71 -12.23
CA ASP A 287 -24.55 -10.56 -10.77
C ASP A 287 -23.39 -9.85 -10.09
N LEU A 288 -23.48 -8.52 -10.06
CA LEU A 288 -22.50 -7.66 -9.43
C LEU A 288 -22.34 -7.92 -7.93
N ARG A 289 -23.42 -8.31 -7.25
CA ARG A 289 -23.37 -8.56 -5.80
C ARG A 289 -22.54 -9.81 -5.50
N SER A 290 -22.88 -10.94 -6.13
CA SER A 290 -22.14 -12.19 -5.94
C SER A 290 -20.66 -11.99 -6.31
N TYR A 291 -20.39 -11.34 -7.45
CA TYR A 291 -19.02 -11.06 -7.88
C TYR A 291 -18.20 -10.33 -6.83
N ILE A 292 -18.72 -9.23 -6.24
CA ILE A 292 -18.01 -8.44 -5.23
C ILE A 292 -17.78 -9.25 -3.95
N PHE A 293 -18.80 -10.01 -3.49
CA PHE A 293 -18.71 -10.77 -2.27
C PHE A 293 -17.69 -11.92 -2.35
N ASP A 294 -17.52 -12.51 -3.54
CA ASP A 294 -16.63 -13.65 -3.74
C ASP A 294 -15.21 -13.25 -4.16
N ASN A 295 -15.06 -12.17 -4.92
CA ASN A 295 -13.79 -11.84 -5.59
C ASN A 295 -13.06 -10.63 -4.99
N SER A 296 -13.74 -9.75 -4.25
CA SER A 296 -13.15 -8.51 -3.74
C SER A 296 -11.91 -8.76 -2.89
N ARG A 297 -10.85 -7.97 -3.14
CA ARG A 297 -9.64 -7.93 -2.32
C ARG A 297 -9.96 -7.56 -0.86
N THR A 298 -10.91 -6.65 -0.67
CA THR A 298 -11.41 -6.29 0.68
C THR A 298 -11.97 -7.51 1.42
N ALA A 299 -12.76 -8.37 0.75
CA ALA A 299 -13.26 -9.61 1.35
C ALA A 299 -12.12 -10.58 1.73
N LYS A 300 -11.12 -10.71 0.84
CA LYS A 300 -9.95 -11.58 1.07
C LYS A 300 -9.12 -11.08 2.25
N ILE A 301 -8.84 -9.78 2.33
CA ILE A 301 -8.12 -9.15 3.45
C ILE A 301 -8.89 -9.34 4.77
N ALA A 302 -10.21 -9.09 4.77
CA ALA A 302 -11.04 -9.27 5.97
C ALA A 302 -11.03 -10.73 6.45
N ASN A 303 -11.05 -11.71 5.55
CA ASN A 303 -10.95 -13.13 5.87
C ASN A 303 -9.56 -13.50 6.45
N LEU A 304 -8.48 -12.90 5.94
CA LEU A 304 -7.13 -13.09 6.50
C LEU A 304 -7.01 -12.45 7.89
N ASN A 305 -7.55 -11.24 8.10
CA ASN A 305 -7.60 -10.61 9.42
C ASN A 305 -8.39 -11.46 10.44
N LYS A 306 -9.49 -12.08 10.00
CA LYS A 306 -10.22 -13.05 10.83
C LYS A 306 -9.34 -14.25 11.21
N LYS A 307 -8.53 -14.78 10.28
CA LYS A 307 -7.56 -15.85 10.58
C LYS A 307 -6.50 -15.43 11.59
N VAL A 308 -6.02 -14.18 11.55
CA VAL A 308 -5.11 -13.62 12.56
C VAL A 308 -5.77 -13.67 13.94
N LEU A 309 -7.01 -13.18 14.07
CA LEU A 309 -7.76 -13.22 15.33
C LEU A 309 -8.01 -14.65 15.80
N GLN A 310 -8.34 -15.58 14.92
CA GLN A 310 -8.51 -17.00 15.24
C GLN A 310 -7.20 -17.63 15.72
N ARG A 311 -6.05 -17.27 15.13
CA ARG A 311 -4.73 -17.73 15.58
C ARG A 311 -4.39 -17.18 16.96
N GLN A 312 -4.72 -15.92 17.23
CA GLN A 312 -4.60 -15.32 18.57
C GLN A 312 -5.51 -16.00 19.59
N LEU A 313 -6.76 -16.30 19.21
CA LEU A 313 -7.71 -17.01 20.06
C LEU A 313 -7.14 -18.36 20.52
N LEU A 314 -6.62 -19.14 19.58
CA LEU A 314 -5.99 -20.44 19.88
C LEU A 314 -4.86 -20.31 20.93
N SER A 315 -4.04 -19.27 20.83
CA SER A 315 -2.99 -19.00 21.83
C SER A 315 -3.56 -18.56 23.18
N LEU A 316 -4.63 -17.73 23.18
CA LEU A 316 -5.27 -17.29 24.42
C LEU A 316 -5.96 -18.43 25.14
N GLU A 317 -6.63 -19.33 24.44
CA GLU A 317 -7.25 -20.53 24.99
C GLU A 317 -6.18 -21.46 25.55
N ASN A 318 -5.08 -21.70 24.83
CA ASN A 318 -3.99 -22.52 25.32
C ASN A 318 -3.29 -21.93 26.57
N LYS A 319 -3.28 -20.59 26.72
CA LYS A 319 -2.76 -19.95 27.96
C LYS A 319 -3.62 -20.19 29.19
N LEU A 320 -4.88 -20.59 29.04
CA LEU A 320 -5.77 -20.99 30.14
C LEU A 320 -5.53 -22.41 30.60
N GLU A 321 -4.87 -23.24 29.77
CA GLU A 321 -4.55 -24.62 30.13
C GLU A 321 -3.59 -24.68 31.33
N PRO A 322 -3.64 -25.77 32.13
CA PRO A 322 -2.66 -26.01 33.18
C PRO A 322 -1.22 -26.00 32.61
N ASP A 323 -0.31 -25.37 33.33
CA ASP A 323 1.11 -25.41 33.05
C ASP A 323 1.71 -26.68 33.62
N LEU A 324 1.80 -27.71 32.79
CA LEU A 324 2.34 -29.03 33.17
C LEU A 324 3.59 -29.29 32.35
N ASP A 325 4.72 -29.25 33.03
CA ASP A 325 6.03 -29.44 32.44
C ASP A 325 6.73 -30.68 32.99
N VAL A 326 7.50 -31.37 32.14
CA VAL A 326 8.49 -32.35 32.51
C VAL A 326 9.88 -31.76 32.36
N ASN A 327 10.62 -31.77 33.46
CA ASN A 327 11.95 -31.20 33.51
C ASN A 327 13.01 -32.31 33.66
N PHE A 328 14.01 -32.30 32.83
CA PHE A 328 15.21 -33.11 32.88
C PHE A 328 16.40 -32.21 33.19
N GLY A 329 17.02 -32.38 34.36
CA GLY A 329 18.15 -31.58 34.80
C GLY A 329 19.41 -32.41 34.96
N LEU A 330 20.54 -31.89 34.48
CA LEU A 330 21.89 -32.35 34.82
C LEU A 330 22.60 -31.18 35.48
N SER A 331 22.96 -31.34 36.75
CA SER A 331 23.65 -30.28 37.50
C SER A 331 24.94 -30.81 38.11
N SER A 332 25.88 -29.92 38.34
CA SER A 332 27.08 -30.21 39.12
C SER A 332 27.42 -28.99 39.98
N GLU A 333 27.60 -29.21 41.25
CA GLU A 333 27.97 -28.21 42.21
C GLU A 333 29.30 -28.56 42.88
N SER A 334 30.20 -27.60 43.01
CA SER A 334 31.46 -27.77 43.71
C SER A 334 31.66 -26.57 44.66
N ASN A 335 31.99 -26.86 45.89
CA ASN A 335 32.27 -25.90 46.96
C ASN A 335 33.72 -26.02 47.41
N GLY A 336 34.38 -24.91 47.72
CA GLY A 336 35.74 -24.86 48.17
C GLY A 336 36.11 -23.50 48.78
N THR A 337 37.30 -23.45 49.38
CA THR A 337 37.83 -22.21 49.99
C THR A 337 38.50 -21.29 48.98
N THR A 338 38.89 -21.80 47.80
CA THR A 338 39.50 -21.02 46.75
C THR A 338 38.91 -21.34 45.37
N TYR A 339 38.91 -20.37 44.46
CA TYR A 339 38.41 -20.51 43.10
C TYR A 339 39.03 -21.69 42.32
N LEU A 340 40.36 -21.90 42.50
CA LEU A 340 41.10 -22.99 41.80
C LEU A 340 40.64 -24.38 42.26
N ASN A 341 40.36 -24.55 43.54
CA ASN A 341 39.89 -25.85 44.11
C ASN A 341 38.47 -26.20 43.55
N VAL A 342 37.64 -25.21 43.33
CA VAL A 342 36.27 -25.37 42.82
C VAL A 342 36.28 -25.72 41.33
N LEU A 343 37.24 -25.24 40.55
CA LEU A 343 37.32 -25.57 39.11
C LEU A 343 37.53 -27.02 38.81
N GLN A 344 38.19 -27.80 39.70
CA GLN A 344 38.53 -29.19 39.50
C GLN A 344 37.38 -30.16 39.94
N GLY A 345 36.43 -29.69 40.69
CA GLY A 345 35.29 -30.48 41.18
C GLY A 345 34.18 -30.62 40.14
N PHE A 346 33.79 -31.85 39.82
CA PHE A 346 32.63 -32.15 39.00
C PHE A 346 31.85 -33.29 39.66
N ASN A 347 30.73 -32.92 40.34
CA ASN A 347 29.84 -33.86 41.04
C ASN A 347 28.48 -33.86 40.35
N PRO A 348 28.25 -34.70 39.35
CA PRO A 348 27.02 -34.67 38.57
C PRO A 348 25.84 -35.21 39.37
N ALA A 349 24.71 -34.50 39.32
CA ALA A 349 23.41 -34.93 39.81
C ALA A 349 22.40 -34.86 38.65
N PHE A 350 21.65 -35.92 38.48
CA PHE A 350 20.56 -35.98 37.50
C PHE A 350 19.24 -35.83 38.23
N THR A 351 18.37 -34.97 37.70
CA THR A 351 17.05 -34.67 38.25
C THR A 351 15.99 -34.85 37.16
N VAL A 352 14.90 -35.50 37.52
CA VAL A 352 13.66 -35.53 36.76
C VAL A 352 12.57 -34.96 37.63
N GLY A 353 11.87 -33.96 37.11
CA GLY A 353 10.78 -33.28 37.82
C GLY A 353 9.54 -33.17 36.97
N ILE A 354 8.42 -33.03 37.62
CA ILE A 354 7.14 -32.68 37.01
C ILE A 354 6.63 -31.47 37.78
N ASP A 355 6.41 -30.37 37.06
CA ASP A 355 5.85 -29.13 37.62
C ASP A 355 4.46 -28.91 37.06
N LEU A 356 3.51 -28.72 37.98
CA LEU A 356 2.12 -28.39 37.66
C LEU A 356 1.75 -27.05 38.30
N THR A 357 1.43 -26.07 37.46
CA THR A 357 0.89 -24.78 37.90
C THR A 357 -0.46 -24.55 37.25
N TYR A 358 -1.48 -24.28 38.04
CA TYR A 358 -2.82 -23.97 37.52
C TYR A 358 -3.41 -22.76 38.26
N PRO A 359 -3.68 -21.64 37.57
CA PRO A 359 -4.27 -20.45 38.16
C PRO A 359 -5.78 -20.70 38.44
N ILE A 360 -6.16 -20.72 39.68
CA ILE A 360 -7.57 -20.85 40.09
C ILE A 360 -8.24 -19.48 39.96
N GLY A 361 -9.27 -19.38 39.09
CA GLY A 361 -10.05 -18.15 38.89
C GLY A 361 -9.36 -17.11 38.01
N ASP A 362 -8.77 -17.50 36.89
CA ASP A 362 -8.14 -16.59 35.89
C ASP A 362 -9.19 -15.77 35.14
N THR A 363 -9.79 -14.79 35.82
CA THR A 363 -10.73 -13.83 35.21
C THR A 363 -10.09 -13.01 34.08
N LYS A 364 -8.77 -12.71 34.18
CA LYS A 364 -8.05 -11.94 33.18
C LYS A 364 -7.89 -12.72 31.87
N GLY A 365 -7.50 -13.96 31.96
CA GLY A 365 -7.39 -14.87 30.82
C GLY A 365 -8.73 -15.12 30.14
N LEU A 366 -9.77 -15.47 30.92
CA LEU A 366 -11.13 -15.64 30.40
C LEU A 366 -11.66 -14.37 29.71
N SER A 367 -11.42 -13.19 30.30
CA SER A 367 -11.80 -11.91 29.68
C SER A 367 -11.05 -11.67 28.36
N SER A 368 -9.80 -12.10 28.26
CA SER A 368 -9.00 -11.96 27.01
C SER A 368 -9.55 -12.86 25.91
N VAL A 369 -9.92 -14.08 26.20
CA VAL A 369 -10.59 -15.00 25.27
C VAL A 369 -11.91 -14.41 24.80
N ALA A 370 -12.77 -13.96 25.74
CA ALA A 370 -14.06 -13.37 25.41
C ALA A 370 -13.93 -12.12 24.54
N LYS A 371 -12.97 -11.23 24.83
CA LYS A 371 -12.68 -10.05 24.00
C LYS A 371 -12.24 -10.42 22.59
N ASN A 372 -11.40 -11.43 22.45
CA ASN A 372 -10.94 -11.89 21.14
C ASN A 372 -12.09 -12.49 20.33
N GLN A 373 -12.96 -13.28 20.95
CA GLN A 373 -14.16 -13.83 20.32
C GLN A 373 -15.08 -12.72 19.79
N ILE A 374 -15.36 -11.70 20.62
CA ILE A 374 -16.14 -10.51 20.21
C ILE A 374 -15.44 -9.77 19.06
N SER A 375 -14.10 -9.72 19.04
CA SER A 375 -13.34 -9.11 17.96
C SER A 375 -13.49 -9.87 16.64
N ILE A 376 -13.57 -11.20 16.68
CA ILE A 376 -13.86 -12.04 15.51
C ILE A 376 -15.26 -11.73 14.95
N ASP A 377 -16.27 -11.68 15.84
CA ASP A 377 -17.64 -11.37 15.43
C ASP A 377 -17.76 -9.95 14.86
N ARG A 378 -17.08 -8.98 15.49
CA ARG A 378 -16.99 -7.61 14.99
C ARG A 378 -16.32 -7.54 13.60
N GLN A 379 -15.26 -8.28 13.38
CA GLN A 379 -14.57 -8.35 12.09
C GLN A 379 -15.50 -8.87 10.98
N GLU A 380 -16.35 -9.85 11.28
CA GLU A 380 -17.32 -10.35 10.31
C GLU A 380 -18.39 -9.29 9.96
N GLN A 381 -18.89 -8.53 10.95
CA GLN A 381 -19.83 -7.44 10.69
C GLN A 381 -19.18 -6.30 9.89
N GLN A 382 -17.95 -5.92 10.23
CA GLN A 382 -17.20 -4.91 9.48
C GLN A 382 -16.97 -5.33 8.03
N LYS A 383 -16.64 -6.60 7.78
CA LYS A 383 -16.54 -7.15 6.43
C LYS A 383 -17.85 -6.98 5.65
N MET A 384 -18.98 -7.34 6.25
CA MET A 384 -20.28 -7.20 5.60
C MET A 384 -20.63 -5.74 5.30
N GLU A 385 -20.36 -4.82 6.22
CA GLU A 385 -20.55 -3.40 6.03
C GLU A 385 -19.71 -2.86 4.86
N GLN A 386 -18.41 -3.21 4.81
CA GLN A 386 -17.52 -2.81 3.72
C GLN A 386 -17.98 -3.34 2.37
N LEU A 387 -18.37 -4.62 2.29
CA LEU A 387 -18.86 -5.22 1.05
C LEU A 387 -20.17 -4.60 0.57
N LEU A 388 -21.09 -4.27 1.48
CA LEU A 388 -22.31 -3.54 1.14
C LEU A 388 -22.00 -2.13 0.63
N SER A 389 -21.01 -1.44 1.22
CA SER A 389 -20.55 -0.13 0.75
C SER A 389 -19.99 -0.22 -0.66
N ILE A 390 -19.08 -1.18 -0.93
CA ILE A 390 -18.49 -1.41 -2.25
C ILE A 390 -19.57 -1.72 -3.28
N TYR A 391 -20.52 -2.62 -2.93
CA TYR A 391 -21.64 -2.96 -3.81
C TYR A 391 -22.51 -1.73 -4.14
N SER A 392 -22.82 -0.92 -3.13
CA SER A 392 -23.58 0.32 -3.32
C SER A 392 -22.86 1.31 -4.24
N GLN A 393 -21.54 1.51 -4.03
CA GLN A 393 -20.73 2.38 -4.88
C GLN A 393 -20.64 1.87 -6.32
N ALA A 394 -20.39 0.57 -6.50
CA ALA A 394 -20.34 -0.04 -7.83
C ALA A 394 -21.66 0.08 -8.58
N LYS A 395 -22.80 -0.10 -7.88
CA LYS A 395 -24.14 0.07 -8.47
C LYS A 395 -24.40 1.51 -8.88
N VAL A 396 -24.05 2.48 -8.03
CA VAL A 396 -24.19 3.91 -8.35
C VAL A 396 -23.32 4.29 -9.55
N LEU A 397 -22.09 3.77 -9.61
CA LEU A 397 -21.20 4.02 -10.75
C LEU A 397 -21.71 3.39 -12.03
N LYS A 398 -22.28 2.17 -11.97
CA LYS A 398 -22.93 1.52 -13.12
C LYS A 398 -24.05 2.37 -13.68
N GLU A 399 -24.98 2.84 -12.83
CA GLU A 399 -26.07 3.74 -13.24
C GLU A 399 -25.54 5.05 -13.81
N LYS A 400 -24.52 5.63 -13.20
CA LYS A 400 -23.87 6.86 -13.69
C LYS A 400 -23.29 6.68 -15.09
N ILE A 401 -22.66 5.53 -15.39
CA ILE A 401 -22.08 5.22 -16.70
C ILE A 401 -23.21 5.12 -17.75
N ILE A 402 -24.32 4.46 -17.42
CA ILE A 402 -25.48 4.34 -18.30
C ILE A 402 -26.05 5.74 -18.62
N LEU A 403 -26.30 6.57 -17.60
CA LEU A 403 -26.83 7.92 -17.81
C LEU A 403 -25.84 8.80 -18.61
N LEU A 404 -24.55 8.69 -18.38
CA LEU A 404 -23.57 9.43 -19.17
C LEU A 404 -23.50 8.95 -20.63
N SER A 405 -23.74 7.68 -20.90
CA SER A 405 -23.87 7.16 -22.27
C SER A 405 -25.12 7.75 -22.97
N GLU A 406 -26.26 7.80 -22.30
CA GLU A 406 -27.45 8.46 -22.83
C GLU A 406 -27.25 9.95 -23.07
N MET A 407 -26.51 10.64 -22.17
CA MET A 407 -26.15 12.04 -22.35
C MET A 407 -25.22 12.25 -23.57
N ILE A 408 -24.30 11.32 -23.86
CA ILE A 408 -23.44 11.38 -25.05
C ILE A 408 -24.31 11.33 -26.30
N GLU A 409 -25.29 10.42 -26.38
CA GLU A 409 -26.20 10.33 -27.52
C GLU A 409 -27.04 11.61 -27.66
N SER A 410 -27.58 12.14 -26.56
CA SER A 410 -28.31 13.41 -26.56
C SER A 410 -27.44 14.59 -27.04
N ASN A 411 -26.18 14.66 -26.58
CA ASN A 411 -25.25 15.70 -27.03
C ASN A 411 -24.91 15.58 -28.54
N ARG A 412 -24.77 14.37 -29.08
CA ARG A 412 -24.59 14.14 -30.53
C ARG A 412 -25.78 14.70 -31.32
N ALA A 413 -27.00 14.38 -30.91
CA ALA A 413 -28.20 14.90 -31.54
C ALA A 413 -28.27 16.45 -31.43
N GLN A 414 -27.87 17.04 -30.29
CA GLN A 414 -27.84 18.46 -30.10
C GLN A 414 -26.81 19.15 -31.03
N ILE A 415 -25.64 18.54 -31.28
CA ILE A 415 -24.63 19.06 -32.20
C ILE A 415 -25.20 19.15 -33.61
N GLU A 416 -25.88 18.10 -34.12
CA GLU A 416 -26.48 18.09 -35.45
C GLU A 416 -27.50 19.25 -35.61
N ILE A 417 -28.39 19.40 -34.62
CA ILE A 417 -29.39 20.48 -34.65
C ILE A 417 -28.74 21.86 -34.57
N SER A 418 -27.71 22.03 -33.69
CA SER A 418 -27.03 23.33 -33.51
C SER A 418 -26.24 23.71 -34.76
N LYS A 419 -25.60 22.74 -35.42
CA LYS A 419 -24.87 22.92 -36.69
C LYS A 419 -25.78 23.33 -37.82
N GLU A 420 -26.93 22.64 -37.95
CA GLU A 420 -27.92 23.01 -38.97
C GLU A 420 -28.45 24.43 -38.72
N ARG A 421 -28.77 24.78 -37.47
CA ARG A 421 -29.21 26.12 -37.12
C ARG A 421 -28.12 27.17 -37.42
N ALA A 422 -26.88 26.94 -37.09
CA ALA A 422 -25.80 27.86 -37.39
C ALA A 422 -25.64 28.06 -38.91
N THR A 423 -25.79 27.01 -39.70
CA THR A 423 -25.76 27.06 -41.14
C THR A 423 -26.92 27.86 -41.72
N GLN A 424 -28.13 27.67 -41.21
CA GLN A 424 -29.35 28.42 -41.66
C GLN A 424 -29.28 29.92 -41.29
N GLU A 425 -28.81 30.23 -40.05
CA GLU A 425 -28.66 31.63 -39.63
C GLU A 425 -27.56 32.36 -40.46
N LYS A 426 -26.47 31.65 -40.78
CA LYS A 426 -25.42 32.17 -41.69
C LYS A 426 -25.98 32.44 -43.09
N TYR A 427 -26.75 31.50 -43.67
CA TYR A 427 -27.37 31.67 -44.96
C TYR A 427 -28.36 32.88 -44.98
N ARG A 428 -29.15 33.05 -43.93
CA ARG A 428 -30.05 34.19 -43.78
C ARG A 428 -29.29 35.51 -43.67
N TYR A 429 -28.21 35.56 -42.92
CA TYR A 429 -27.36 36.73 -42.78
C TYR A 429 -26.70 37.12 -44.11
N ASP A 430 -26.20 36.16 -44.87
CA ASP A 430 -25.59 36.41 -46.17
C ASP A 430 -26.59 36.96 -47.21
N ASN A 431 -27.87 36.64 -47.07
CA ASN A 431 -28.95 37.15 -47.89
C ASN A 431 -29.64 38.40 -47.30
N SER A 432 -29.01 39.09 -46.34
CA SER A 432 -29.52 40.32 -45.69
C SER A 432 -30.83 40.16 -44.92
N ASN A 433 -31.20 38.95 -44.47
CA ASN A 433 -32.41 38.61 -43.74
C ASN A 433 -32.18 38.30 -42.28
N SER A 434 -30.99 38.52 -41.72
CA SER A 434 -30.63 38.22 -40.31
C SER A 434 -29.57 39.23 -39.83
N GLN A 435 -29.34 39.27 -38.50
CA GLN A 435 -28.31 40.06 -37.82
C GLN A 435 -27.06 39.24 -37.54
N ALA A 436 -25.87 39.86 -37.56
CA ALA A 436 -24.62 39.20 -37.21
C ALA A 436 -24.65 38.56 -35.80
N SER A 437 -25.33 39.19 -34.86
CA SER A 437 -25.51 38.69 -33.47
C SER A 437 -26.19 37.33 -33.41
N LEU A 438 -27.12 37.00 -34.30
CA LEU A 438 -27.81 35.71 -34.36
C LEU A 438 -26.91 34.62 -34.90
N VAL A 439 -26.05 34.96 -35.91
CA VAL A 439 -25.04 34.03 -36.45
C VAL A 439 -24.04 33.69 -35.35
N ILE A 440 -23.48 34.72 -34.67
CA ILE A 440 -22.51 34.54 -33.56
C ILE A 440 -23.14 33.69 -32.46
N SER A 441 -24.38 33.94 -32.06
CA SER A 441 -25.08 33.17 -31.05
C SER A 441 -25.27 31.72 -31.42
N SER A 442 -25.68 31.43 -32.67
CA SER A 442 -25.92 30.06 -33.15
C SER A 442 -24.60 29.27 -33.27
N GLN A 443 -23.53 29.90 -33.76
CA GLN A 443 -22.18 29.30 -33.80
C GLN A 443 -21.62 29.04 -32.39
N ASN A 444 -21.81 29.95 -31.44
CA ASN A 444 -21.42 29.71 -30.04
C ASN A 444 -22.20 28.53 -29.41
N ASN A 445 -23.50 28.37 -29.76
CA ASN A 445 -24.31 27.25 -29.29
C ASN A 445 -23.80 25.92 -29.90
N GLU A 446 -23.40 25.88 -31.18
CA GLU A 446 -22.79 24.72 -31.81
C GLU A 446 -21.46 24.35 -31.12
N GLN A 447 -20.55 25.30 -30.92
CA GLN A 447 -19.31 25.09 -30.22
C GLN A 447 -19.51 24.55 -28.78
N ASN A 448 -20.44 25.18 -28.04
CA ASN A 448 -20.77 24.73 -26.70
C ASN A 448 -21.33 23.30 -26.68
N ALA A 449 -22.11 22.90 -27.70
CA ALA A 449 -22.60 21.53 -27.82
C ALA A 449 -21.45 20.54 -28.04
N ILE A 450 -20.46 20.87 -28.90
CA ILE A 450 -19.28 20.05 -29.15
C ILE A 450 -18.42 19.92 -27.87
N LEU A 451 -18.15 21.04 -27.17
CA LEU A 451 -17.40 21.03 -25.91
C LEU A 451 -18.13 20.22 -24.81
N ASN A 452 -19.47 20.31 -24.77
CA ASN A 452 -20.27 19.52 -23.82
C ASN A 452 -20.19 18.02 -24.11
N LEU A 453 -20.19 17.63 -25.39
CA LEU A 453 -20.00 16.24 -25.79
C LEU A 453 -18.64 15.72 -25.29
N ALA A 454 -17.55 16.44 -25.59
CA ALA A 454 -16.20 16.06 -25.16
C ALA A 454 -16.08 16.00 -23.62
N LYS A 455 -16.66 16.96 -22.90
CA LYS A 455 -16.72 16.97 -21.43
C LYS A 455 -17.51 15.79 -20.87
N THR A 456 -18.65 15.44 -21.47
CA THR A 456 -19.47 14.30 -21.07
C THR A 456 -18.71 12.99 -21.32
N ALA A 457 -18.03 12.85 -22.46
CA ALA A 457 -17.18 11.71 -22.80
C ALA A 457 -16.02 11.56 -21.80
N LYS A 458 -15.33 12.66 -21.42
CA LYS A 458 -14.33 12.65 -20.35
C LYS A 458 -14.90 12.09 -19.04
N ASN A 459 -16.07 12.60 -18.61
CA ASN A 459 -16.70 12.16 -17.37
C ASN A 459 -17.14 10.69 -17.43
N TYR A 460 -17.60 10.24 -18.59
CA TYR A 460 -17.93 8.84 -18.86
C TYR A 460 -16.70 7.93 -18.67
N GLN A 461 -15.57 8.27 -19.29
CA GLN A 461 -14.34 7.48 -19.18
C GLN A 461 -13.82 7.45 -17.73
N LYS A 462 -13.89 8.57 -17.01
CA LYS A 462 -13.53 8.59 -15.58
C LYS A 462 -14.45 7.72 -14.74
N ALA A 463 -15.76 7.74 -15.00
CA ALA A 463 -16.71 6.89 -14.29
C ALA A 463 -16.46 5.39 -14.57
N VAL A 464 -16.07 5.03 -15.79
CA VAL A 464 -15.65 3.67 -16.15
C VAL A 464 -14.39 3.25 -15.37
N LEU A 465 -13.40 4.12 -15.25
CA LEU A 465 -12.20 3.83 -14.44
C LEU A 465 -12.57 3.62 -12.96
N ASP A 466 -13.42 4.50 -12.39
CA ASP A 466 -13.89 4.37 -11.01
C ASP A 466 -14.65 3.06 -10.79
N TYR A 467 -15.52 2.69 -11.70
CA TYR A 467 -16.25 1.43 -11.64
C TYR A 467 -15.30 0.23 -11.65
N ARG A 468 -14.39 0.18 -12.60
CA ARG A 468 -13.40 -0.89 -12.72
C ARG A 468 -12.51 -1.03 -11.48
N ALA A 469 -12.09 0.09 -10.90
CA ALA A 469 -11.33 0.08 -9.64
C ALA A 469 -12.19 -0.41 -8.47
N THR A 470 -13.47 -0.01 -8.40
CA THR A 470 -14.38 -0.43 -7.31
C THR A 470 -14.64 -1.94 -7.33
N ILE A 471 -14.57 -2.59 -8.49
CA ILE A 471 -14.74 -4.04 -8.63
C ILE A 471 -13.42 -4.81 -8.78
N ASP A 472 -12.29 -4.18 -8.45
CA ASP A 472 -10.94 -4.79 -8.51
C ASP A 472 -10.54 -5.29 -9.92
N SER A 473 -10.99 -4.62 -11.00
CA SER A 473 -10.75 -5.01 -12.40
C SER A 473 -10.03 -3.94 -13.24
N LEU A 474 -9.45 -2.92 -12.61
CA LEU A 474 -8.76 -1.84 -13.33
C LEU A 474 -7.42 -2.30 -13.90
N LEU A 475 -6.68 -3.09 -13.12
CA LEU A 475 -5.42 -3.72 -13.51
C LEU A 475 -5.65 -5.22 -13.77
N PRO A 476 -4.86 -5.83 -14.68
CA PRO A 476 -4.94 -7.26 -14.96
C PRO A 476 -4.51 -8.14 -13.78
#